data_d72868a5ab465f3d8fac76e87cadc352
#
_entry.id   d72868a5ab465f3d8fac76e87cadc352
#
_cell.length_a   1.000
_cell.length_b   1.000
_cell.length_c   1.000
_cell.angle_alpha   90.00
_cell.angle_beta   90.00
_cell.angle_gamma   90.00
#
_symmetry.space_group_name_H-M   'P 1'
#
loop_
_entity.id
_entity.type
_entity.pdbx_description
1 polymer ?
#
loop_
_entity_poly.entity_id
_entity_poly.type
_entity_poly.pdbx_seq_one_letter_code
_entity_poly.pdbx_strand_id
1 'polypeptide(L)'
;SFSHQILQNEAYFVHQCLDNNSFLNDNLECRYFNELPTWLESKGKKVYRIPWLLNVSLPLKQVFRKIRHYDCLVYHDYISYFGFLKILLRSIISYQKLKYKIEFENLNIYDLLLKERLLQIGNGASFVNFWCYYDALKKFTINIKSLKIISAFEMMVHELVQNSFINDSKNPKFMSVGYYHSLMSKDFLGYYPS
;
A
#
# COMPACT_ATOMS: atom_id res chain seq x y z
N SER A 1 17.47 1.69 -15.53
CA SER A 1 16.84 2.97 -15.15
C SER A 1 15.43 2.99 -15.72
N PHE A 2 14.45 2.52 -14.94
CA PHE A 2 13.03 2.61 -15.30
C PHE A 2 12.51 3.99 -14.91
N SER A 3 12.81 5.01 -15.70
CA SER A 3 12.10 6.28 -15.65
C SER A 3 10.94 6.24 -16.64
N HIS A 4 9.94 5.39 -16.41
CA HIS A 4 8.67 5.57 -17.08
C HIS A 4 7.97 6.79 -16.49
N GLN A 5 8.15 7.93 -17.11
CA GLN A 5 7.28 9.09 -16.86
C GLN A 5 5.86 8.67 -17.23
N ILE A 6 5.02 8.54 -16.22
CA ILE A 6 3.59 8.26 -16.43
C ILE A 6 2.96 9.56 -16.95
N LEU A 7 2.98 9.73 -18.27
CA LEU A 7 2.35 10.86 -18.98
C LEU A 7 0.90 10.51 -19.34
N GLN A 8 0.03 10.31 -18.34
CA GLN A 8 -1.35 9.93 -18.65
C GLN A 8 -2.39 10.69 -17.84
N ASN A 9 -3.48 11.03 -18.52
CA ASN A 9 -4.58 11.76 -17.92
C ASN A 9 -5.37 10.93 -16.89
N GLU A 10 -5.45 9.61 -17.05
CA GLU A 10 -6.18 8.69 -16.18
C GLU A 10 -5.36 7.41 -15.94
N ALA A 11 -5.29 6.95 -14.70
CA ALA A 11 -4.62 5.71 -14.32
C ALA A 11 -5.45 4.90 -13.32
N TYR A 12 -5.34 3.58 -13.43
CA TYR A 12 -5.92 2.61 -12.51
C TYR A 12 -4.78 1.87 -11.80
N PHE A 13 -4.74 1.96 -10.49
CA PHE A 13 -3.83 1.19 -9.66
C PHE A 13 -4.61 0.04 -9.05
N VAL A 14 -4.22 -1.19 -9.38
CA VAL A 14 -4.89 -2.40 -8.88
C VAL A 14 -3.96 -3.14 -7.96
N HIS A 15 -4.33 -3.26 -6.69
CA HIS A 15 -3.60 -4.04 -5.72
C HIS A 15 -3.68 -5.52 -6.05
N GLN A 16 -2.54 -6.16 -6.16
CA GLN A 16 -2.41 -7.59 -6.41
C GLN A 16 -1.96 -8.29 -5.13
N CYS A 17 -2.88 -8.98 -4.46
CA CYS A 17 -2.54 -9.82 -3.32
C CYS A 17 -1.93 -11.13 -3.83
N LEU A 18 -0.62 -11.29 -3.65
CA LEU A 18 0.17 -12.40 -4.16
C LEU A 18 0.64 -13.28 -3.02
N ASP A 19 0.32 -14.55 -3.08
CA ASP A 19 0.78 -15.60 -2.18
C ASP A 19 1.69 -16.61 -2.90
N ASN A 20 2.05 -17.71 -2.26
CA ASN A 20 2.86 -18.76 -2.88
C ASN A 20 2.22 -19.32 -4.17
N ASN A 21 0.89 -19.47 -4.20
CA ASN A 21 0.18 -20.01 -5.35
C ASN A 21 0.25 -19.07 -6.55
N SER A 22 0.30 -17.77 -6.30
CA SER A 22 0.43 -16.75 -7.35
C SER A 22 1.71 -16.90 -8.19
N PHE A 23 2.68 -17.65 -7.70
CA PHE A 23 3.98 -17.85 -8.36
C PHE A 23 4.19 -19.26 -8.93
N LEU A 24 3.21 -20.16 -8.80
CA LEU A 24 3.33 -21.54 -9.28
C LEU A 24 3.27 -21.64 -10.80
N ASN A 25 2.43 -20.82 -11.42
CA ASN A 25 2.25 -20.76 -12.87
C ASN A 25 3.11 -19.65 -13.48
N ASP A 26 3.27 -19.68 -14.81
CA ASP A 26 3.94 -18.60 -15.52
C ASP A 26 3.12 -17.30 -15.57
N ASN A 27 1.85 -17.36 -15.22
CA ASN A 27 0.98 -16.22 -15.06
C ASN A 27 0.92 -15.80 -13.59
N LEU A 28 1.12 -14.51 -13.33
CA LEU A 28 1.02 -13.96 -11.99
C LEU A 28 -0.47 -13.85 -11.62
N GLU A 29 -0.96 -14.80 -10.86
CA GLU A 29 -2.38 -14.83 -10.47
C GLU A 29 -2.60 -14.12 -9.13
N CYS A 30 -3.51 -13.15 -9.14
CA CYS A 30 -3.93 -12.46 -7.92
C CYS A 30 -5.10 -13.19 -7.27
N ARG A 31 -5.05 -13.34 -5.97
CA ARG A 31 -6.10 -14.01 -5.20
C ARG A 31 -7.50 -13.37 -5.37
N TYR A 32 -7.57 -12.06 -5.52
CA TYR A 32 -8.86 -11.31 -5.55
C TYR A 32 -9.21 -10.73 -6.91
N PHE A 33 -8.23 -10.33 -7.69
CA PHE A 33 -8.43 -9.54 -8.92
C PHE A 33 -7.75 -10.17 -10.13
N ASN A 34 -7.92 -11.49 -10.31
CA ASN A 34 -7.19 -12.23 -11.33
C ASN A 34 -7.34 -11.62 -12.73
N GLU A 35 -8.58 -11.38 -13.16
CA GLU A 35 -8.88 -10.90 -14.51
C GLU A 35 -9.13 -9.39 -14.61
N LEU A 36 -9.36 -8.72 -13.47
CA LEU A 36 -9.73 -7.31 -13.46
C LEU A 36 -8.72 -6.39 -14.17
N PRO A 37 -7.40 -6.52 -13.95
CA PRO A 37 -6.43 -5.70 -14.66
C PRO A 37 -6.52 -5.87 -16.18
N THR A 38 -6.55 -7.10 -16.65
CA THR A 38 -6.65 -7.43 -18.08
C THR A 38 -7.96 -6.96 -18.70
N TRP A 39 -9.05 -7.10 -17.96
CA TRP A 39 -10.34 -6.59 -18.41
C TRP A 39 -10.33 -5.06 -18.54
N LEU A 40 -9.78 -4.34 -17.58
CA LEU A 40 -9.64 -2.88 -17.66
C LEU A 40 -8.76 -2.47 -18.84
N GLU A 41 -7.66 -3.18 -19.08
CA GLU A 41 -6.77 -2.95 -20.22
C GLU A 41 -7.50 -3.17 -21.54
N SER A 42 -8.35 -4.21 -21.65
CA SER A 42 -9.18 -4.47 -22.84
C SER A 42 -10.20 -3.34 -23.10
N LYS A 43 -10.55 -2.57 -22.08
CA LYS A 43 -11.40 -1.37 -22.20
C LYS A 43 -10.58 -0.09 -22.47
N GLY A 44 -9.31 -0.23 -22.84
CA GLY A 44 -8.43 0.90 -23.14
C GLY A 44 -7.99 1.69 -21.90
N LYS A 45 -8.13 1.13 -20.71
CA LYS A 45 -7.68 1.77 -19.47
C LYS A 45 -6.21 1.48 -19.21
N LYS A 46 -5.48 2.48 -18.71
CA LYS A 46 -4.10 2.27 -18.29
C LYS A 46 -4.09 1.72 -16.87
N VAL A 47 -3.62 0.50 -16.73
CA VAL A 47 -3.58 -0.23 -15.47
C VAL A 47 -2.15 -0.39 -15.00
N TYR A 48 -1.94 -0.18 -13.71
CA TYR A 48 -0.70 -0.47 -13.01
C TYR A 48 -1.00 -1.44 -11.88
N ARG A 49 -0.28 -2.55 -11.84
CA ARG A 49 -0.41 -3.58 -10.81
C ARG A 49 0.51 -3.25 -9.66
N ILE A 50 -0.02 -3.17 -8.45
CA ILE A 50 0.76 -2.93 -7.23
C ILE A 50 0.80 -4.23 -6.43
N PRO A 51 1.93 -4.94 -6.38
CA PRO A 51 2.04 -6.22 -5.71
C PRO A 51 2.04 -6.04 -4.20
N TRP A 52 1.25 -6.85 -3.51
CA TRP A 52 1.22 -7.02 -2.06
C TRP A 52 1.49 -8.48 -1.74
N LEU A 53 2.61 -8.76 -1.09
CA LEU A 53 3.06 -10.12 -0.81
C LEU A 53 2.45 -10.61 0.51
N LEU A 54 1.74 -11.73 0.44
CA LEU A 54 1.12 -12.39 1.59
C LEU A 54 1.81 -13.74 1.83
N ASN A 55 2.58 -13.84 2.92
CA ASN A 55 3.20 -15.09 3.36
C ASN A 55 3.96 -15.86 2.26
N VAL A 56 4.70 -15.15 1.42
CA VAL A 56 5.48 -15.77 0.34
C VAL A 56 6.75 -16.37 0.91
N SER A 57 6.93 -17.68 0.75
CA SER A 57 8.11 -18.43 1.22
C SER A 57 9.25 -18.49 0.20
N LEU A 58 9.00 -18.06 -1.04
CA LEU A 58 10.02 -18.02 -2.09
C LEU A 58 11.11 -16.99 -1.79
N PRO A 59 12.36 -17.25 -2.23
CA PRO A 59 13.43 -16.27 -2.12
C PRO A 59 13.03 -14.93 -2.76
N LEU A 60 13.19 -13.82 -2.04
CA LEU A 60 12.78 -12.48 -2.50
C LEU A 60 13.31 -12.13 -3.89
N LYS A 61 14.53 -12.54 -4.21
CA LYS A 61 15.12 -12.33 -5.53
C LYS A 61 14.30 -12.97 -6.67
N GLN A 62 13.75 -14.16 -6.44
CA GLN A 62 12.89 -14.86 -7.42
C GLN A 62 11.53 -14.16 -7.53
N VAL A 63 10.95 -13.80 -6.39
CA VAL A 63 9.69 -13.06 -6.31
C VAL A 63 9.80 -11.76 -7.11
N PHE A 64 10.78 -10.91 -6.82
CA PHE A 64 10.95 -9.64 -7.52
C PHE A 64 11.27 -9.80 -9.01
N ARG A 65 11.95 -10.88 -9.42
CA ARG A 65 12.18 -11.17 -10.83
C ARG A 65 10.85 -11.44 -11.55
N LYS A 66 9.98 -12.29 -10.97
CA LYS A 66 8.67 -12.59 -11.54
C LYS A 66 7.79 -11.33 -11.56
N ILE A 67 7.68 -10.61 -10.45
CA ILE A 67 6.88 -9.39 -10.35
C ILE A 67 7.26 -8.36 -11.43
N ARG A 68 8.56 -8.14 -11.66
CA ARG A 68 9.04 -7.18 -12.67
C ARG A 68 8.73 -7.65 -14.12
N HIS A 69 8.65 -8.93 -14.35
CA HIS A 69 8.26 -9.47 -15.65
C HIS A 69 6.81 -9.11 -16.02
N TYR A 70 5.95 -8.91 -15.03
CA TYR A 70 4.53 -8.59 -15.22
C TYR A 70 4.19 -7.09 -15.08
N ASP A 71 5.14 -6.20 -15.30
CA ASP A 71 4.96 -4.75 -15.26
C ASP A 71 4.32 -4.23 -13.95
N CYS A 72 4.60 -4.91 -12.86
CA CYS A 72 4.13 -4.47 -11.56
C CYS A 72 4.93 -3.28 -11.04
N LEU A 73 4.24 -2.31 -10.45
CA LEU A 73 4.86 -1.19 -9.76
C LEU A 73 5.34 -1.60 -8.38
N VAL A 74 6.63 -1.85 -8.26
CA VAL A 74 7.27 -2.11 -6.97
C VAL A 74 7.63 -0.77 -6.33
N TYR A 75 6.90 -0.37 -5.30
CA TYR A 75 7.05 0.95 -4.68
C TYR A 75 8.45 1.22 -4.13
N HIS A 76 9.20 0.18 -3.73
CA HIS A 76 10.59 0.31 -3.28
C HIS A 76 11.54 0.82 -4.38
N ASP A 77 11.27 0.53 -5.65
CA ASP A 77 12.11 0.97 -6.77
C ASP A 77 12.08 2.51 -6.94
N TYR A 78 11.10 3.18 -6.34
CA TYR A 78 10.92 4.63 -6.39
C TYR A 78 11.47 5.37 -5.17
N ILE A 79 11.99 4.63 -4.18
CA ILE A 79 12.59 5.20 -2.99
C ILE A 79 14.10 5.20 -3.13
N SER A 80 14.70 6.38 -3.19
CA SER A 80 16.16 6.51 -3.16
C SER A 80 16.71 6.19 -1.77
N TYR A 81 17.99 5.85 -1.69
CA TYR A 81 18.65 5.60 -0.40
C TYR A 81 18.47 6.78 0.60
N PHE A 82 18.67 8.01 0.14
CA PHE A 82 18.41 9.21 0.97
C PHE A 82 16.93 9.37 1.32
N GLY A 83 16.03 9.04 0.39
CA GLY A 83 14.60 8.99 0.65
C GLY A 83 14.25 8.01 1.77
N PHE A 84 14.84 6.84 1.75
CA PHE A 84 14.65 5.83 2.78
C PHE A 84 15.16 6.30 4.16
N LEU A 85 16.37 6.88 4.22
CA LEU A 85 16.89 7.46 5.46
C LEU A 85 15.98 8.57 6.00
N LYS A 86 15.47 9.44 5.13
CA LYS A 86 14.52 10.48 5.52
C LYS A 86 13.21 9.89 6.08
N ILE A 87 12.70 8.82 5.48
CA ILE A 87 11.52 8.10 5.96
C ILE A 87 11.80 7.50 7.34
N LEU A 88 12.95 6.90 7.53
CA LEU A 88 13.37 6.31 8.80
C LEU A 88 13.44 7.37 9.92
N LEU A 89 14.09 8.49 9.65
CA LEU A 89 14.17 9.63 10.56
C LEU A 89 12.76 10.20 10.86
N ARG A 90 11.92 10.35 9.84
CA ARG A 90 10.54 10.80 10.00
C ARG A 90 9.73 9.83 10.86
N SER A 91 9.93 8.54 10.71
CA SER A 91 9.30 7.51 11.52
C SER A 91 9.67 7.64 12.99
N ILE A 92 10.93 7.93 13.29
CA ILE A 92 11.43 8.15 14.65
C ILE A 92 10.90 9.47 15.24
N ILE A 93 10.92 10.55 14.45
CA ILE A 93 10.51 11.89 14.91
C ILE A 93 8.99 11.99 15.08
N SER A 94 8.19 11.42 14.18
CA SER A 94 6.73 11.42 14.30
C SER A 94 6.26 10.72 15.55
N TYR A 95 7.09 9.84 16.08
CA TYR A 95 6.91 9.13 17.30
C TYR A 95 6.99 10.02 18.54
N GLN A 96 7.92 10.97 18.58
CA GLN A 96 8.07 11.91 19.70
C GLN A 96 6.94 12.94 19.79
N LYS A 97 6.15 13.10 18.72
CA LYS A 97 5.03 14.06 18.67
C LYS A 97 3.74 13.55 19.29
N LEU A 98 3.64 12.28 19.60
CA LEU A 98 2.49 11.72 20.33
C LEU A 98 2.60 12.08 21.82
N LYS A 99 2.50 13.37 22.12
CA LYS A 99 2.46 13.90 23.51
C LYS A 99 1.10 13.76 24.18
N TYR A 100 0.23 12.92 23.68
CA TYR A 100 -1.09 12.73 24.26
C TYR A 100 -1.02 11.70 25.39
N LYS A 101 -1.57 12.04 26.56
CA LYS A 101 -1.94 11.04 27.54
C LYS A 101 -2.98 10.13 26.89
N ILE A 102 -2.61 8.92 26.56
CA ILE A 102 -3.54 7.90 26.09
C ILE A 102 -3.90 7.10 27.33
N GLU A 103 -5.09 7.31 27.84
CA GLU A 103 -5.61 6.62 29.02
C GLU A 103 -6.62 5.56 28.56
N PHE A 104 -6.45 4.36 29.04
CA PHE A 104 -7.41 3.28 28.93
C PHE A 104 -7.72 2.77 30.33
N GLU A 105 -8.99 2.80 30.75
CA GLU A 105 -9.41 2.39 32.08
C GLU A 105 -8.61 3.08 33.22
N ASN A 106 -8.34 4.37 33.12
CA ASN A 106 -7.50 5.17 34.01
C ASN A 106 -6.02 4.77 34.07
N LEU A 107 -5.56 3.92 33.18
CA LEU A 107 -4.15 3.54 33.02
C LEU A 107 -3.53 4.34 31.87
N ASN A 108 -2.38 4.96 32.13
CA ASN A 108 -1.59 5.56 31.05
C ASN A 108 -0.90 4.45 30.24
N ILE A 109 -1.41 4.19 29.04
CA ILE A 109 -0.87 3.15 28.14
C ILE A 109 0.14 3.71 27.13
N TYR A 110 0.51 4.99 27.26
CA TYR A 110 1.43 5.64 26.33
C TYR A 110 2.77 4.90 26.20
N ASP A 111 3.39 4.54 27.32
CA ASP A 111 4.70 3.85 27.32
C ASP A 111 4.63 2.45 26.71
N LEU A 112 3.48 1.77 26.88
CA LEU A 112 3.24 0.46 26.26
C LEU A 112 3.15 0.59 24.74
N LEU A 113 2.35 1.53 24.25
CA LEU A 113 2.22 1.82 22.84
C LEU A 113 3.55 2.31 22.24
N LEU A 114 4.33 3.02 23.06
CA LEU A 114 5.66 3.48 22.71
C LEU A 114 6.59 2.29 22.47
N LYS A 115 6.69 1.36 23.37
CA LYS A 115 7.52 0.15 23.26
C LYS A 115 7.12 -0.69 22.07
N GLU A 116 5.82 -0.91 21.87
CA GLU A 116 5.31 -1.71 20.78
C GLU A 116 5.69 -1.11 19.41
N ARG A 117 5.55 0.19 19.25
CA ARG A 117 5.99 0.88 18.03
C ARG A 117 7.49 0.79 17.79
N LEU A 118 8.31 0.94 18.83
CA LEU A 118 9.76 0.77 18.69
C LEU A 118 10.13 -0.65 18.25
N LEU A 119 9.47 -1.65 18.81
CA LEU A 119 9.62 -3.04 18.38
C LEU A 119 9.20 -3.23 16.90
N GLN A 120 8.11 -2.60 16.48
CA GLN A 120 7.66 -2.66 15.08
C GLN A 120 8.66 -1.98 14.12
N ILE A 121 9.31 -0.90 14.52
CA ILE A 121 10.39 -0.27 13.73
C ILE A 121 11.60 -1.21 13.67
N GLY A 122 11.96 -1.82 14.79
CA GLY A 122 13.09 -2.77 14.86
C GLY A 122 12.88 -4.07 14.10
N ASN A 123 11.65 -4.55 14.03
CA ASN A 123 11.25 -5.73 13.27
C ASN A 123 11.05 -5.44 11.76
N GLY A 124 11.40 -4.26 11.32
CA GLY A 124 11.64 -3.94 9.89
C GLY A 124 10.42 -3.72 9.09
N ALA A 125 9.22 -3.61 9.68
CA ALA A 125 8.26 -3.77 8.67
C ALA A 125 7.23 -2.70 8.46
N SER A 126 6.23 -2.67 9.23
CA SER A 126 5.01 -2.13 8.66
C SER A 126 5.07 -0.62 8.49
N PHE A 127 5.53 0.10 9.50
CA PHE A 127 5.42 1.56 9.50
C PHE A 127 6.34 2.26 8.48
N VAL A 128 7.59 1.79 8.35
CA VAL A 128 8.53 2.31 7.35
C VAL A 128 8.04 1.99 5.94
N ASN A 129 7.53 0.77 5.71
CA ASN A 129 6.95 0.36 4.44
C ASN A 129 5.74 1.22 4.04
N PHE A 130 4.91 1.62 5.00
CA PHE A 130 3.77 2.50 4.71
C PHE A 130 4.20 3.89 4.25
N TRP A 131 5.19 4.46 4.90
CA TRP A 131 5.76 5.73 4.45
C TRP A 131 6.44 5.60 3.08
N CYS A 132 7.12 4.47 2.83
CA CYS A 132 7.67 4.18 1.51
C CYS A 132 6.56 4.12 0.44
N TYR A 133 5.48 3.44 0.75
CA TYR A 133 4.34 3.35 -0.15
C TYR A 133 3.68 4.71 -0.39
N TYR A 134 3.45 5.50 0.66
CA TYR A 134 2.90 6.85 0.56
C TYR A 134 3.77 7.77 -0.32
N ASP A 135 5.08 7.78 -0.10
CA ASP A 135 6.01 8.59 -0.89
C ASP A 135 6.12 8.10 -2.34
N ALA A 136 6.02 6.80 -2.56
CA ALA A 136 5.94 6.23 -3.90
C ALA A 136 4.66 6.65 -4.63
N LEU A 137 3.50 6.61 -3.98
CA LEU A 137 2.24 7.09 -4.55
C LEU A 137 2.36 8.57 -4.97
N LYS A 138 2.97 9.42 -4.16
CA LYS A 138 3.23 10.82 -4.54
C LYS A 138 4.06 10.92 -5.82
N LYS A 139 5.09 10.10 -5.96
CA LYS A 139 5.94 10.11 -7.16
C LYS A 139 5.24 9.56 -8.39
N PHE A 140 4.48 8.47 -8.24
CA PHE A 140 3.72 7.89 -9.34
C PHE A 140 2.69 8.86 -9.92
N THR A 141 2.10 9.68 -9.07
CA THR A 141 0.91 10.46 -9.43
C THR A 141 1.20 11.89 -9.84
N ILE A 142 2.47 12.33 -9.87
CA ILE A 142 2.86 13.71 -10.21
C ILE A 142 2.21 14.21 -11.52
N ASN A 143 2.12 13.33 -12.53
CA ASN A 143 1.57 13.66 -13.84
C ASN A 143 0.20 13.05 -14.12
N ILE A 144 -0.43 12.44 -13.12
CA ILE A 144 -1.75 11.82 -13.25
C ILE A 144 -2.83 12.84 -12.87
N LYS A 145 -3.81 13.03 -13.76
CA LYS A 145 -4.93 13.93 -13.51
C LYS A 145 -6.11 13.23 -12.82
N SER A 146 -6.30 11.94 -13.07
CA SER A 146 -7.35 11.12 -12.49
C SER A 146 -6.80 9.76 -12.10
N LEU A 147 -7.07 9.34 -10.88
CA LEU A 147 -6.55 8.10 -10.31
C LEU A 147 -7.67 7.31 -9.65
N LYS A 148 -7.72 6.01 -9.95
CA LYS A 148 -8.52 5.04 -9.20
C LYS A 148 -7.61 3.97 -8.62
N ILE A 149 -7.60 3.87 -7.30
CA ILE A 149 -6.87 2.80 -6.60
C ILE A 149 -7.89 1.74 -6.20
N ILE A 150 -7.73 0.55 -6.73
CA ILE A 150 -8.62 -0.60 -6.47
C ILE A 150 -7.89 -1.58 -5.57
N SER A 151 -8.46 -1.88 -4.41
CA SER A 151 -7.92 -2.83 -3.44
C SER A 151 -9.01 -3.75 -2.89
N ALA A 152 -8.62 -4.93 -2.42
CA ALA A 152 -9.51 -5.73 -1.59
C ALA A 152 -9.68 -4.99 -0.26
N PHE A 153 -10.91 -4.75 0.15
CA PHE A 153 -11.19 -4.07 1.42
C PHE A 153 -11.10 -5.08 2.56
N GLU A 154 -9.95 -5.15 3.18
CA GLU A 154 -9.64 -6.02 4.32
C GLU A 154 -9.25 -5.24 5.58
N MET A 155 -9.45 -3.93 5.58
CA MET A 155 -9.06 -3.02 6.66
C MET A 155 -7.56 -3.07 6.97
N MET A 156 -6.79 -3.30 5.94
CA MET A 156 -5.34 -3.35 6.02
C MET A 156 -4.74 -1.94 6.07
N VAL A 157 -3.59 -1.83 6.69
CA VAL A 157 -2.93 -0.51 6.89
C VAL A 157 -2.57 0.17 5.56
N HIS A 158 -2.34 -0.58 4.49
CA HIS A 158 -2.10 0.02 3.16
C HIS A 158 -3.31 0.80 2.63
N GLU A 159 -4.53 0.41 2.99
CA GLU A 159 -5.76 1.13 2.63
C GLU A 159 -5.85 2.48 3.36
N LEU A 160 -5.44 2.51 4.62
CA LEU A 160 -5.33 3.76 5.38
C LEU A 160 -4.32 4.71 4.73
N VAL A 161 -3.19 4.18 4.25
CA VAL A 161 -2.18 4.96 3.53
C VAL A 161 -2.73 5.53 2.23
N GLN A 162 -3.48 4.72 1.46
CA GLN A 162 -4.13 5.17 0.23
C GLN A 162 -5.13 6.28 0.48
N ASN A 163 -6.00 6.10 1.47
CA ASN A 163 -7.01 7.08 1.83
C ASN A 163 -6.36 8.39 2.33
N SER A 164 -5.32 8.29 3.16
CA SER A 164 -4.55 9.44 3.59
C SER A 164 -3.90 10.17 2.41
N PHE A 165 -3.32 9.42 1.47
CA PHE A 165 -2.73 9.99 0.26
C PHE A 165 -3.77 10.71 -0.60
N ILE A 166 -4.95 10.10 -0.80
CA ILE A 166 -6.05 10.69 -1.58
C ILE A 166 -6.53 11.99 -0.93
N ASN A 167 -6.77 11.97 0.37
CA ASN A 167 -7.19 13.14 1.13
C ASN A 167 -6.15 14.28 1.06
N ASP A 168 -4.87 13.95 1.22
CA ASP A 168 -3.78 14.92 1.17
C ASP A 168 -3.58 15.51 -0.24
N SER A 169 -3.91 14.75 -1.28
CA SER A 169 -3.78 15.20 -2.67
C SER A 169 -4.73 16.35 -3.00
N LYS A 170 -5.87 16.44 -2.28
CA LYS A 170 -6.97 17.39 -2.53
C LYS A 170 -7.48 17.36 -3.98
N ASN A 171 -7.21 16.29 -4.72
CA ASN A 171 -7.66 16.13 -6.09
C ASN A 171 -8.97 15.34 -6.10
N PRO A 172 -10.11 15.95 -6.47
CA PRO A 172 -11.43 15.29 -6.44
C PRO A 172 -11.55 14.13 -7.44
N LYS A 173 -10.60 14.00 -8.36
CA LYS A 173 -10.54 12.88 -9.33
C LYS A 173 -9.68 11.71 -8.85
N PHE A 174 -9.14 11.79 -7.64
CA PHE A 174 -8.44 10.67 -7.00
C PHE A 174 -9.42 9.94 -6.09
N MET A 175 -9.56 8.64 -6.30
CA MET A 175 -10.53 7.80 -5.59
C MET A 175 -9.90 6.46 -5.16
N SER A 176 -10.31 6.00 -3.99
CA SER A 176 -10.09 4.61 -3.56
C SER A 176 -11.37 3.81 -3.77
N VAL A 177 -11.24 2.63 -4.34
CA VAL A 177 -12.34 1.70 -4.58
C VAL A 177 -12.02 0.40 -3.85
N GLY A 178 -12.71 0.15 -2.76
CA GLY A 178 -12.58 -1.08 -2.00
C GLY A 178 -13.49 -2.17 -2.55
N TYR A 179 -12.92 -3.33 -2.90
CA TYR A 179 -13.69 -4.52 -3.22
C TYR A 179 -13.93 -5.33 -1.94
N TYR A 180 -15.18 -5.49 -1.64
CA TYR A 180 -15.62 -6.25 -0.49
C TYR A 180 -15.90 -7.70 -0.87
N HIS A 181 -15.12 -8.64 -0.35
CA HIS A 181 -15.20 -10.05 -0.77
C HIS A 181 -15.66 -11.00 0.33
N SER A 182 -15.81 -10.52 1.56
CA SER A 182 -16.27 -11.34 2.68
C SER A 182 -17.48 -10.73 3.37
N LEU A 183 -18.41 -11.60 3.81
CA LEU A 183 -19.48 -11.19 4.72
C LEU A 183 -18.87 -10.97 6.10
N MET A 184 -18.72 -9.74 6.51
CA MET A 184 -18.39 -9.42 7.90
C MET A 184 -19.67 -9.10 8.67
N SER A 185 -19.71 -9.43 9.94
CA SER A 185 -20.78 -9.02 10.84
C SER A 185 -20.90 -7.50 10.87
N LYS A 186 -22.16 -6.98 10.91
CA LYS A 186 -22.39 -5.55 11.08
C LYS A 186 -21.82 -5.01 12.40
N ASP A 187 -21.49 -5.88 13.33
CA ASP A 187 -20.91 -5.52 14.63
C ASP A 187 -19.39 -5.33 14.56
N PHE A 188 -18.79 -5.51 13.37
CA PHE A 188 -17.37 -5.28 13.21
C PHE A 188 -17.08 -3.77 13.10
N LEU A 189 -16.52 -3.20 14.17
CA LEU A 189 -16.30 -1.77 14.33
C LEU A 189 -15.54 -1.08 13.19
N GLY A 190 -14.76 -1.82 12.45
CA GLY A 190 -14.02 -1.29 11.32
C GLY A 190 -14.85 -0.85 10.11
N TYR A 191 -16.14 -1.16 10.08
CA TYR A 191 -17.06 -0.66 9.04
C TYR A 191 -17.53 0.77 9.26
N TYR A 192 -17.33 1.27 10.47
CA TYR A 192 -17.78 2.59 10.84
C TYR A 192 -16.56 3.50 10.96
N PRO A 193 -16.13 4.16 9.89
CA PRO A 193 -15.11 5.18 9.98
C PRO A 193 -15.60 6.27 10.92
N SER A 194 -14.85 6.54 11.95
CA SER A 194 -15.07 7.65 12.90
C SER A 194 -14.89 8.99 12.22
#